data_893637680aa6e8aaf78983cca59a7159
#
_entry.id   893637680aa6e8aaf78983cca59a7159
#
_cell.length_a   1.000
_cell.length_b   1.000
_cell.length_c   1.000
_cell.angle_alpha   90.00
_cell.angle_beta   90.00
_cell.angle_gamma   90.00
#
_symmetry.space_group_name_H-M   'P 1'
#
loop_
_entity.id
_entity.type
_entity.pdbx_description
1 polymer ?
#
loop_
_entity_poly.entity_id
_entity_poly.type
_entity_poly.pdbx_seq_one_letter_code
_entity_poly.pdbx_strand_id
1 'polypeptide(L)'
;TYAPTISTIQQRQYVAKGEKEGTPREYRVLKLQGDTGEITKQINTEKTGSEKGKLVPTDIGIVVNDFLAENFPEIMDYNFTANVEKDFDAVADGEKNWTELIRHFYENFEPQVEKTLNQKTEHKVGERELGVDPVSGRVVSVKIGRFGPMVQMGVASDEEKPTFATLPPQFSLSSITLEEALE
;
A
#
# COMPACT_ATOMS: atom_id res chain seq x y z
N THR A 1 -16.81 12.00 9.76
CA THR A 1 -16.32 11.24 8.60
C THR A 1 -14.98 10.54 8.86
N TYR A 2 -14.00 11.18 9.52
CA TYR A 2 -12.66 10.61 9.73
C TYR A 2 -12.66 9.26 10.48
N ALA A 3 -13.31 9.17 11.63
CA ALA A 3 -13.31 7.95 12.45
C ALA A 3 -13.94 6.74 11.74
N PRO A 4 -15.10 6.84 11.07
CA PRO A 4 -15.64 5.75 10.26
C PRO A 4 -14.72 5.31 9.12
N THR A 5 -14.04 6.25 8.45
CA THR A 5 -13.09 5.94 7.38
C THR A 5 -11.93 5.10 7.91
N ILE A 6 -11.31 5.52 9.01
CA ILE A 6 -10.22 4.77 9.66
C ILE A 6 -10.67 3.37 10.09
N SER A 7 -11.88 3.23 10.62
CA SER A 7 -12.43 1.91 10.98
C SER A 7 -12.64 1.04 9.74
N THR A 8 -13.17 1.61 8.67
CA THR A 8 -13.46 0.88 7.41
C THR A 8 -12.20 0.36 6.74
N ILE A 9 -11.14 1.17 6.64
CA ILE A 9 -9.90 0.74 5.99
C ILE A 9 -9.17 -0.36 6.80
N GLN A 10 -9.32 -0.34 8.15
CA GLN A 10 -8.82 -1.43 8.99
C GLN A 10 -9.66 -2.70 8.85
N GLN A 11 -11.00 -2.60 8.84
CA GLN A 11 -11.90 -3.74 8.63
C GLN A 11 -11.69 -4.41 7.28
N ARG A 12 -11.41 -3.63 6.24
CA ARG A 12 -11.06 -4.12 4.90
C ARG A 12 -9.62 -4.61 4.78
N GLN A 13 -8.86 -4.53 5.85
CA GLN A 13 -7.45 -4.92 5.90
C GLN A 13 -6.57 -4.17 4.90
N TYR A 14 -6.94 -2.96 4.51
CA TYR A 14 -6.08 -2.11 3.68
C TYR A 14 -4.92 -1.52 4.47
N VAL A 15 -5.11 -1.36 5.78
CA VAL A 15 -4.09 -0.96 6.73
C VAL A 15 -4.16 -1.84 7.98
N ALA A 16 -3.01 -2.05 8.61
CA ALA A 16 -2.87 -2.75 9.88
C ALA A 16 -2.06 -1.91 10.87
N LYS A 17 -2.20 -2.20 12.17
CA LYS A 17 -1.31 -1.62 13.18
C LYS A 17 0.06 -2.27 13.08
N GLY A 18 1.07 -1.47 12.76
CA GLY A 18 2.45 -1.90 12.64
C GLY A 18 3.28 -1.50 13.86
N GLU A 19 4.38 -2.20 14.01
CA GLU A 19 5.45 -1.86 14.94
C GLU A 19 6.75 -1.79 14.12
N LYS A 20 7.49 -0.69 14.28
CA LYS A 20 8.81 -0.54 13.69
C LYS A 20 9.82 -0.48 14.84
N GLU A 21 10.73 -1.43 14.87
CA GLU A 21 11.87 -1.35 15.76
C GLU A 21 12.77 -0.21 15.30
N GLY A 22 13.18 0.65 16.27
CA GLY A 22 14.13 1.71 15.97
C GLY A 22 15.53 1.14 15.73
N THR A 23 16.32 1.87 14.97
CA THR A 23 17.74 1.60 14.79
C THR A 23 18.55 2.22 15.92
N PRO A 24 19.52 1.50 16.50
CA PRO A 24 20.43 2.07 17.49
C PRO A 24 21.29 3.14 16.82
N ARG A 25 21.37 4.32 17.45
CA ARG A 25 22.22 5.43 17.05
C ARG A 25 23.12 5.82 18.21
N GLU A 26 24.41 5.87 17.97
CA GLU A 26 25.36 6.41 18.93
C GLU A 26 25.43 7.94 18.81
N TYR A 27 25.47 8.60 19.96
CA TYR A 27 25.68 10.03 20.03
C TYR A 27 26.68 10.39 21.14
N ARG A 28 27.43 11.47 20.92
CA ARG A 28 28.42 11.93 21.84
C ARG A 28 27.82 12.98 22.77
N VAL A 29 28.05 12.80 24.08
CA VAL A 29 27.69 13.76 25.09
C VAL A 29 28.98 14.35 25.64
N LEU A 30 29.10 15.67 25.62
CA LEU A 30 30.17 16.42 26.25
C LEU A 30 29.57 17.08 27.49
N LYS A 31 30.11 16.76 28.68
CA LYS A 31 29.74 17.40 29.95
C LYS A 31 30.90 18.21 30.47
N LEU A 32 30.66 19.51 30.68
CA LEU A 32 31.61 20.42 31.35
C LEU A 32 31.27 20.45 32.84
N GLN A 33 32.23 20.14 33.71
CA GLN A 33 32.11 20.35 35.14
C GLN A 33 32.46 21.82 35.46
N GLY A 34 31.47 22.55 36.00
CA GLY A 34 31.57 24.00 36.19
C GLY A 34 32.59 24.42 37.26
N ASP A 35 32.90 23.57 38.22
CA ASP A 35 33.84 23.77 39.33
C ASP A 35 35.28 23.40 38.98
N THR A 36 35.49 22.41 38.13
CA THR A 36 36.85 21.94 37.75
C THR A 36 37.25 22.36 36.32
N GLY A 37 36.29 22.75 35.49
CA GLY A 37 36.53 23.03 34.06
C GLY A 37 36.84 21.79 33.23
N GLU A 38 36.70 20.59 33.78
CA GLU A 38 36.95 19.34 33.07
C GLU A 38 35.84 19.01 32.11
N ILE A 39 36.21 18.55 30.90
CA ILE A 39 35.26 18.06 29.88
C ILE A 39 35.30 16.54 29.84
N THR A 40 34.22 15.91 30.28
CA THR A 40 34.03 14.47 30.12
C THR A 40 33.31 14.17 28.82
N LYS A 41 33.81 13.16 28.07
CA LYS A 41 33.24 12.67 26.84
C LYS A 41 32.55 11.33 27.10
N GLN A 42 31.30 11.21 26.74
CA GLN A 42 30.51 10.00 26.89
C GLN A 42 29.87 9.64 25.58
N ILE A 43 29.87 8.36 25.20
CA ILE A 43 29.11 7.84 24.04
C ILE A 43 27.90 7.13 24.63
N ASN A 44 26.73 7.59 24.24
CA ASN A 44 25.46 6.98 24.60
C ASN A 44 24.80 6.42 23.35
N THR A 45 24.00 5.39 23.53
CA THR A 45 23.20 4.78 22.47
C THR A 45 21.72 5.04 22.73
N GLU A 46 21.00 5.49 21.72
CA GLU A 46 19.54 5.62 21.75
C GLU A 46 18.91 4.85 20.60
N LYS A 47 17.68 4.37 20.78
CA LYS A 47 16.88 3.84 19.67
C LYS A 47 16.13 4.98 19.00
N THR A 48 16.43 5.24 17.72
CA THR A 48 15.76 6.26 16.91
C THR A 48 14.82 5.64 15.88
N GLY A 49 13.70 6.31 15.61
CA GLY A 49 12.73 5.88 14.59
C GLY A 49 11.91 4.64 14.99
N SER A 50 11.84 4.31 16.28
CA SER A 50 10.89 3.30 16.76
C SER A 50 9.46 3.86 16.69
N GLU A 51 8.53 3.10 16.15
CA GLU A 51 7.13 3.46 16.06
C GLU A 51 6.26 2.28 16.48
N LYS A 52 5.24 2.55 17.28
CA LYS A 52 4.33 1.52 17.76
C LYS A 52 2.87 1.94 17.53
N GLY A 53 2.08 1.00 17.00
CA GLY A 53 0.64 1.17 16.84
C GLY A 53 0.22 2.16 15.75
N LYS A 54 1.14 2.61 14.88
CA LYS A 54 0.80 3.38 13.69
C LYS A 54 0.17 2.48 12.64
N LEU A 55 -0.74 3.05 11.84
CA LEU A 55 -1.31 2.35 10.71
C LEU A 55 -0.26 2.30 9.59
N VAL A 56 -0.02 1.11 9.09
CA VAL A 56 0.82 0.85 7.92
C VAL A 56 -0.02 0.17 6.84
N PRO A 57 0.21 0.48 5.56
CA PRO A 57 -0.49 -0.20 4.48
C PRO A 57 -0.13 -1.68 4.45
N THR A 58 -1.12 -2.51 4.11
CA THR A 58 -0.91 -3.91 3.79
C THR A 58 -0.64 -4.07 2.28
N ASP A 59 -0.20 -5.24 1.84
CA ASP A 59 -0.03 -5.52 0.41
C ASP A 59 -1.32 -5.31 -0.38
N ILE A 60 -2.48 -5.75 0.18
CA ILE A 60 -3.78 -5.51 -0.43
C ILE A 60 -4.09 -4.01 -0.50
N GLY A 61 -3.77 -3.27 0.56
CA GLY A 61 -3.96 -1.81 0.59
C GLY A 61 -3.13 -1.09 -0.48
N ILE A 62 -1.88 -1.50 -0.66
CA ILE A 62 -1.00 -0.94 -1.71
C ILE A 62 -1.57 -1.22 -3.09
N VAL A 63 -1.91 -2.49 -3.37
CA VAL A 63 -2.45 -2.90 -4.67
C VAL A 63 -3.76 -2.17 -5.01
N VAL A 64 -4.68 -2.04 -4.06
CA VAL A 64 -5.93 -1.29 -4.26
C VAL A 64 -5.66 0.19 -4.48
N ASN A 65 -4.75 0.79 -3.72
CA ASN A 65 -4.36 2.18 -3.89
C ASN A 65 -3.78 2.45 -5.28
N ASP A 66 -2.84 1.61 -5.72
CA ASP A 66 -2.17 1.77 -7.01
C ASP A 66 -3.14 1.59 -8.17
N PHE A 67 -4.01 0.58 -8.09
CA PHE A 67 -5.09 0.37 -9.05
C PHE A 67 -6.03 1.58 -9.17
N LEU A 68 -6.46 2.14 -8.03
CA LEU A 68 -7.34 3.30 -8.01
C LEU A 68 -6.63 4.57 -8.53
N ALA A 69 -5.37 4.78 -8.15
CA ALA A 69 -4.60 5.93 -8.59
C ALA A 69 -4.34 5.91 -10.11
N GLU A 70 -4.13 4.73 -10.69
CA GLU A 70 -3.93 4.55 -12.12
C GLU A 70 -5.23 4.73 -12.93
N ASN A 71 -6.33 4.14 -12.47
CA ASN A 71 -7.56 4.08 -13.25
C ASN A 71 -8.58 5.17 -12.92
N PHE A 72 -8.50 5.77 -11.73
CA PHE A 72 -9.46 6.78 -11.23
C PHE A 72 -8.76 7.97 -10.58
N PRO A 73 -7.81 8.65 -11.27
CA PRO A 73 -6.99 9.70 -10.67
C PRO A 73 -7.81 10.89 -10.15
N GLU A 74 -8.94 11.23 -10.77
CA GLU A 74 -9.79 12.33 -10.35
C GLU A 74 -10.42 12.08 -8.96
N ILE A 75 -10.87 10.84 -8.69
CA ILE A 75 -11.45 10.46 -7.39
C ILE A 75 -10.36 10.38 -6.32
N MET A 76 -9.14 10.01 -6.73
CA MET A 76 -7.98 9.91 -5.83
C MET A 76 -7.33 11.28 -5.54
N ASP A 77 -7.78 12.36 -6.19
CA ASP A 77 -7.32 13.72 -5.86
C ASP A 77 -7.72 14.11 -4.43
N TYR A 78 -6.76 14.62 -3.65
CA TYR A 78 -6.99 15.04 -2.26
C TYR A 78 -8.07 16.11 -2.11
N ASN A 79 -8.29 16.92 -3.16
CA ASN A 79 -9.30 17.98 -3.17
C ASN A 79 -10.67 17.50 -3.67
N PHE A 80 -10.79 16.26 -4.16
CA PHE A 80 -12.02 15.76 -4.75
C PHE A 80 -13.24 15.98 -3.83
N THR A 81 -13.16 15.49 -2.60
CA THR A 81 -14.26 15.63 -1.63
C THR A 81 -14.57 17.10 -1.33
N ALA A 82 -13.53 17.93 -1.13
CA ALA A 82 -13.71 19.35 -0.86
C ALA A 82 -14.36 20.10 -2.04
N ASN A 83 -14.04 19.71 -3.27
CA ASN A 83 -14.65 20.30 -4.47
C ASN A 83 -16.12 19.86 -4.61
N VAL A 84 -16.42 18.59 -4.35
CA VAL A 84 -17.80 18.06 -4.34
C VAL A 84 -18.65 18.75 -3.26
N GLU A 85 -18.10 18.98 -2.06
CA GLU A 85 -18.79 19.70 -0.99
C GLU A 85 -19.11 21.16 -1.40
N LYS A 86 -18.16 21.88 -2.02
CA LYS A 86 -18.41 23.21 -2.57
C LYS A 86 -19.51 23.23 -3.64
N ASP A 87 -19.54 22.22 -4.48
CA ASP A 87 -20.58 22.09 -5.49
C ASP A 87 -21.97 21.85 -4.87
N PHE A 88 -22.03 21.07 -3.79
CA PHE A 88 -23.28 20.88 -3.04
C PHE A 88 -23.73 22.15 -2.32
N ASP A 89 -22.81 22.94 -1.75
CA ASP A 89 -23.13 24.24 -1.18
C ASP A 89 -23.73 25.16 -2.25
N ALA A 90 -23.12 25.24 -3.42
CA ALA A 90 -23.64 26.02 -4.54
C ALA A 90 -25.02 25.54 -5.04
N VAL A 91 -25.30 24.24 -4.96
CA VAL A 91 -26.64 23.70 -5.23
C VAL A 91 -27.63 24.12 -4.14
N ALA A 92 -27.24 24.10 -2.87
CA ALA A 92 -28.08 24.51 -1.75
C ALA A 92 -28.43 26.00 -1.82
N ASP A 93 -27.49 26.82 -2.28
CA ASP A 93 -27.68 28.29 -2.48
C ASP A 93 -28.47 28.61 -3.79
N GLY A 94 -28.81 27.59 -4.59
CA GLY A 94 -29.55 27.76 -5.85
C GLY A 94 -28.71 28.28 -7.02
N GLU A 95 -27.39 28.30 -6.90
CA GLU A 95 -26.45 28.74 -7.94
C GLU A 95 -26.16 27.68 -8.99
N LYS A 96 -26.27 26.40 -8.60
CA LYS A 96 -26.04 25.26 -9.49
C LYS A 96 -27.22 24.29 -9.50
N ASN A 97 -27.40 23.63 -10.66
CA ASN A 97 -28.39 22.57 -10.81
C ASN A 97 -27.78 21.21 -10.46
N TRP A 98 -28.35 20.53 -9.49
CA TRP A 98 -27.84 19.23 -9.02
C TRP A 98 -27.87 18.14 -10.12
N THR A 99 -28.86 18.17 -11.03
CA THR A 99 -28.94 17.17 -12.10
C THR A 99 -27.84 17.35 -13.15
N GLU A 100 -27.43 18.60 -13.40
CA GLU A 100 -26.32 18.90 -14.30
C GLU A 100 -24.98 18.51 -13.66
N LEU A 101 -24.82 18.75 -12.37
CA LEU A 101 -23.65 18.34 -11.60
C LEU A 101 -23.45 16.82 -11.64
N ILE A 102 -24.51 16.05 -11.33
CA ILE A 102 -24.46 14.59 -11.37
C ILE A 102 -24.21 14.09 -12.80
N ARG A 103 -24.86 14.67 -13.80
CA ARG A 103 -24.65 14.30 -15.21
C ARG A 103 -23.19 14.47 -15.61
N HIS A 104 -22.62 15.66 -15.31
CA HIS A 104 -21.22 15.96 -15.65
C HIS A 104 -20.25 14.97 -14.98
N PHE A 105 -20.46 14.66 -13.70
CA PHE A 105 -19.67 13.65 -13.03
C PHE A 105 -19.81 12.27 -13.69
N TYR A 106 -21.03 11.83 -13.97
CA TYR A 106 -21.31 10.53 -14.56
C TYR A 106 -20.73 10.36 -15.97
N GLU A 107 -20.84 11.38 -16.81
CA GLU A 107 -20.30 11.39 -18.18
C GLU A 107 -18.76 11.22 -18.22
N ASN A 108 -18.06 11.64 -17.17
CA ASN A 108 -16.62 11.45 -17.05
C ASN A 108 -16.25 10.13 -16.35
N PHE A 109 -17.01 9.72 -15.35
CA PHE A 109 -16.70 8.57 -14.52
C PHE A 109 -17.08 7.22 -15.17
N GLU A 110 -18.29 7.11 -15.77
CA GLU A 110 -18.78 5.88 -16.35
C GLU A 110 -17.87 5.31 -17.44
N PRO A 111 -17.36 6.10 -18.42
CA PRO A 111 -16.41 5.58 -19.40
C PRO A 111 -15.12 5.01 -18.80
N GLN A 112 -14.66 5.57 -17.67
CA GLN A 112 -13.50 5.03 -16.97
C GLN A 112 -13.81 3.68 -16.32
N VAL A 113 -15.00 3.54 -15.73
CA VAL A 113 -15.47 2.27 -15.16
C VAL A 113 -15.60 1.21 -16.26
N GLU A 114 -16.26 1.52 -17.37
CA GLU A 114 -16.43 0.60 -18.50
C GLU A 114 -15.08 0.19 -19.11
N LYS A 115 -14.19 1.17 -19.32
CA LYS A 115 -12.82 0.91 -19.79
C LYS A 115 -12.10 -0.05 -18.87
N THR A 116 -12.15 0.19 -17.56
CA THR A 116 -11.46 -0.61 -16.55
C THR A 116 -12.04 -2.02 -16.44
N LEU A 117 -13.38 -2.18 -16.53
CA LEU A 117 -14.04 -3.48 -16.56
C LEU A 117 -13.71 -4.29 -17.81
N ASN A 118 -13.57 -3.61 -18.96
CA ASN A 118 -13.26 -4.24 -20.25
C ASN A 118 -11.76 -4.46 -20.48
N GLN A 119 -10.89 -3.82 -19.71
CA GLN A 119 -9.49 -4.20 -19.66
C GLN A 119 -9.43 -5.64 -19.16
N LYS A 120 -9.38 -6.60 -20.11
CA LYS A 120 -8.94 -7.94 -19.77
C LYS A 120 -7.60 -7.76 -19.07
N THR A 121 -7.53 -8.21 -17.86
CA THR A 121 -6.40 -8.06 -16.95
C THR A 121 -5.15 -8.74 -17.53
N GLU A 122 -4.55 -8.14 -18.56
CA GLU A 122 -3.19 -8.48 -18.99
C GLU A 122 -2.17 -7.97 -17.97
N HIS A 123 -2.50 -6.91 -17.25
CA HIS A 123 -1.77 -6.47 -16.06
C HIS A 123 -2.35 -7.16 -14.83
N LYS A 124 -1.64 -8.16 -14.37
CA LYS A 124 -1.91 -8.85 -13.11
C LYS A 124 -1.56 -7.90 -11.96
N VAL A 125 -2.52 -7.07 -11.58
CA VAL A 125 -2.38 -6.11 -10.49
C VAL A 125 -1.90 -6.84 -9.25
N GLY A 126 -0.73 -6.41 -8.70
CA GLY A 126 -0.12 -7.07 -7.55
C GLY A 126 0.61 -8.38 -7.84
N GLU A 127 0.92 -8.69 -9.11
CA GLU A 127 1.84 -9.79 -9.44
C GLU A 127 3.25 -9.24 -9.67
N ARG A 128 4.23 -9.89 -9.03
CA ARG A 128 5.66 -9.60 -9.20
C ARG A 128 6.40 -10.89 -9.50
N GLU A 129 7.09 -10.94 -10.63
CA GLU A 129 7.99 -12.04 -10.96
C GLU A 129 9.26 -11.94 -10.09
N LEU A 130 9.61 -13.03 -9.42
CA LEU A 130 10.80 -13.13 -8.58
C LEU A 130 12.00 -13.66 -9.37
N GLY A 131 11.75 -14.50 -10.37
CA GLY A 131 12.77 -15.13 -11.19
C GLY A 131 12.39 -16.55 -11.58
N VAL A 132 13.39 -17.36 -11.89
CA VAL A 132 13.23 -18.74 -12.32
C VAL A 132 13.83 -19.69 -11.27
N ASP A 133 13.08 -20.70 -10.87
CA ASP A 133 13.59 -21.76 -9.99
C ASP A 133 14.74 -22.50 -10.68
N PRO A 134 15.94 -22.52 -10.07
CA PRO A 134 17.11 -23.15 -10.68
C PRO A 134 17.00 -24.67 -10.82
N VAL A 135 16.07 -25.31 -10.10
CA VAL A 135 15.88 -26.76 -10.13
C VAL A 135 14.90 -27.19 -11.21
N SER A 136 13.72 -26.56 -11.25
CA SER A 136 12.66 -26.93 -12.20
C SER A 136 12.68 -26.10 -13.50
N GLY A 137 13.39 -24.97 -13.53
CA GLY A 137 13.36 -24.05 -14.65
C GLY A 137 12.05 -23.26 -14.80
N ARG A 138 11.15 -23.31 -13.81
CA ARG A 138 9.82 -22.68 -13.84
C ARG A 138 9.87 -21.28 -13.27
N VAL A 139 9.08 -20.38 -13.83
CA VAL A 139 8.95 -19.00 -13.34
C VAL A 139 8.28 -19.00 -11.97
N VAL A 140 8.84 -18.25 -11.04
CA VAL A 140 8.30 -18.03 -9.70
C VAL A 140 7.82 -16.58 -9.60
N SER A 141 6.57 -16.40 -9.22
CA SER A 141 5.96 -15.08 -9.01
C SER A 141 5.18 -15.02 -7.69
N VAL A 142 5.02 -13.82 -7.17
CA VAL A 142 4.11 -13.55 -6.05
C VAL A 142 2.95 -12.73 -6.53
N LYS A 143 1.77 -12.99 -5.98
CA LYS A 143 0.54 -12.28 -6.34
C LYS A 143 -0.50 -12.34 -5.24
N ILE A 144 -1.53 -11.50 -5.37
CA ILE A 144 -2.73 -11.59 -4.53
C ILE A 144 -3.72 -12.54 -5.19
N GLY A 145 -3.99 -13.65 -4.53
CA GLY A 145 -5.01 -14.60 -4.93
C GLY A 145 -6.31 -14.42 -4.14
N ARG A 146 -7.27 -15.31 -4.38
CA ARG A 146 -8.57 -15.31 -3.72
C ARG A 146 -8.47 -15.38 -2.18
N PHE A 147 -7.44 -16.00 -1.67
CA PHE A 147 -7.22 -16.24 -0.24
C PHE A 147 -6.09 -15.37 0.36
N GLY A 148 -5.64 -14.35 -0.37
CA GLY A 148 -4.57 -13.45 0.06
C GLY A 148 -3.28 -13.60 -0.75
N PRO A 149 -2.17 -13.05 -0.24
CA PRO A 149 -0.87 -13.14 -0.89
C PRO A 149 -0.39 -14.58 -1.03
N MET A 150 0.13 -14.92 -2.20
CA MET A 150 0.61 -16.28 -2.53
C MET A 150 1.83 -16.24 -3.44
N VAL A 151 2.62 -17.30 -3.37
CA VAL A 151 3.66 -17.64 -4.34
C VAL A 151 3.06 -18.55 -5.39
N GLN A 152 3.38 -18.32 -6.64
CA GLN A 152 3.06 -19.20 -7.76
C GLN A 152 4.35 -19.65 -8.43
N MET A 153 4.45 -20.95 -8.69
CA MET A 153 5.50 -21.55 -9.52
C MET A 153 4.91 -22.10 -10.80
N GLY A 154 5.41 -21.62 -11.93
CA GLY A 154 4.93 -21.93 -13.28
C GLY A 154 3.81 -21.02 -13.76
N VAL A 155 3.58 -21.05 -15.06
CA VAL A 155 2.52 -20.28 -15.73
C VAL A 155 1.47 -21.20 -16.32
N ALA A 156 0.28 -20.67 -16.63
CA ALA A 156 -0.84 -21.46 -17.16
C ALA A 156 -0.57 -22.12 -18.52
N SER A 157 0.45 -21.64 -19.25
CA SER A 157 0.90 -22.19 -20.53
C SER A 157 1.93 -23.31 -20.41
N ASP A 158 2.41 -23.62 -19.19
CA ASP A 158 3.37 -24.70 -18.98
C ASP A 158 2.69 -26.08 -19.18
N GLU A 159 3.48 -27.08 -19.52
CA GLU A 159 2.99 -28.48 -19.62
C GLU A 159 2.46 -28.99 -18.28
N GLU A 160 3.09 -28.55 -17.19
CA GLU A 160 2.63 -28.81 -15.82
C GLU A 160 1.81 -27.63 -15.27
N LYS A 161 0.72 -27.95 -14.57
CA LYS A 161 -0.11 -26.93 -13.91
C LYS A 161 0.68 -26.11 -12.91
N PRO A 162 0.40 -24.80 -12.79
CA PRO A 162 1.02 -23.97 -11.75
C PRO A 162 0.74 -24.51 -10.35
N THR A 163 1.74 -24.45 -9.49
CA THR A 163 1.63 -24.73 -8.07
C THR A 163 1.54 -23.44 -7.27
N PHE A 164 0.85 -23.48 -6.13
CA PHE A 164 0.60 -22.30 -5.31
C PHE A 164 0.92 -22.60 -3.84
N ALA A 165 1.55 -21.63 -3.19
CA ALA A 165 1.77 -21.64 -1.74
C ALA A 165 1.33 -20.32 -1.14
N THR A 166 0.71 -20.35 0.05
CA THR A 166 0.34 -19.13 0.76
C THR A 166 1.58 -18.42 1.26
N LEU A 167 1.66 -17.09 1.04
CA LEU A 167 2.77 -16.28 1.55
C LEU A 167 2.64 -16.16 3.08
N PRO A 168 3.67 -16.58 3.86
CA PRO A 168 3.66 -16.42 5.31
C PRO A 168 3.60 -14.95 5.73
N PRO A 169 2.98 -14.60 6.87
CA PRO A 169 2.73 -13.22 7.31
C PRO A 169 3.98 -12.36 7.52
N GLN A 170 5.14 -12.98 7.71
CA GLN A 170 6.41 -12.27 7.88
C GLN A 170 6.97 -11.69 6.59
N PHE A 171 6.49 -12.17 5.43
CA PHE A 171 6.89 -11.69 4.12
C PHE A 171 5.82 -10.79 3.51
N SER A 172 6.23 -9.85 2.68
CA SER A 172 5.33 -9.01 1.87
C SER A 172 5.58 -9.24 0.38
N LEU A 173 4.59 -8.97 -0.46
CA LEU A 173 4.74 -9.05 -1.92
C LEU A 173 5.89 -8.19 -2.44
N SER A 174 6.16 -7.07 -1.77
CA SER A 174 7.20 -6.12 -2.18
C SER A 174 8.60 -6.53 -1.74
N SER A 175 8.75 -7.27 -0.63
CA SER A 175 10.05 -7.54 -0.01
C SER A 175 10.59 -8.95 -0.23
N ILE A 176 9.72 -9.95 -0.45
CA ILE A 176 10.15 -11.34 -0.59
C ILE A 176 11.11 -11.54 -1.77
N THR A 177 12.16 -12.31 -1.54
CA THR A 177 13.15 -12.73 -2.55
C THR A 177 12.79 -14.07 -3.17
N LEU A 178 13.48 -14.43 -4.27
CA LEU A 178 13.30 -15.76 -4.91
C LEU A 178 13.71 -16.90 -3.96
N GLU A 179 14.80 -16.72 -3.22
CA GLU A 179 15.32 -17.74 -2.30
C GLU A 179 14.31 -18.01 -1.17
N GLU A 180 13.77 -16.95 -0.56
CA GLU A 180 12.75 -17.07 0.48
C GLU A 180 11.43 -17.66 -0.02
N ALA A 181 11.13 -17.51 -1.29
CA ALA A 181 9.91 -18.05 -1.90
C ALA A 181 10.04 -19.53 -2.28
N LEU A 182 11.27 -20.06 -2.35
CA LEU A 182 11.57 -21.47 -2.66
C LEU A 182 11.77 -22.34 -1.41
N GLU A 183 11.85 -21.74 -0.20
CA GLU A 183 11.88 -22.44 1.09
C GLU A 183 10.47 -22.89 1.52
#